data_d1e77e46ded0d6da2ebad4971e7d4311
#
_entry.id   d1e77e46ded0d6da2ebad4971e7d4311
#
_cell.length_a   1.000
_cell.length_b   1.000
_cell.length_c   1.000
_cell.angle_alpha   90.00
_cell.angle_beta   90.00
_cell.angle_gamma   90.00
#
_symmetry.space_group_name_H-M   'P 1'
#
loop_
_entity.id
_entity.type
_entity.pdbx_description
1 polymer ?
#
loop_
_entity_poly.entity_id
_entity_poly.type
_entity_poly.pdbx_seq_one_letter_code
_entity_poly.pdbx_strand_id
1 'polypeptide(L)'
;KSVKMIITILEKNGYEAFAVGGCIRDTILGRQPQDWDITTSALPQQVKALFNKTLDTGIQHGTVTVMMSRVGYEVTTYRIDGEYNDSRHPDTVEFTSNLIEDLKRRDFTINAMAYNPTVGLVDAFDGIGDLERGVIRCVGNAMERFSEDALRMLRAVRFAAQLGFSIERETQEAIAGLAGNIKKVSAERIQVELVKLLTSPNPGELKVAYRTGLTAVFLPEFDMMMETPQNNPHHCYSVGEHTLKAIEAVPADKVLDRKSTRLNSSHYSRSR
;
A
#
# COMPACT_ATOMS: atom_id res chain seq x y z
N LYS A 1 18.74 -10.14 -11.05
CA LYS A 1 20.21 -10.34 -10.93
C LYS A 1 20.82 -9.40 -9.88
N SER A 2 20.57 -8.10 -9.96
CA SER A 2 21.11 -7.08 -9.02
C SER A 2 20.70 -7.33 -7.57
N VAL A 3 19.42 -7.62 -7.29
CA VAL A 3 18.92 -7.94 -5.94
C VAL A 3 19.70 -9.11 -5.32
N LYS A 4 19.87 -10.22 -6.07
CA LYS A 4 20.67 -11.37 -5.59
C LYS A 4 22.11 -10.96 -5.27
N MET A 5 22.70 -10.05 -6.06
CA MET A 5 24.07 -9.57 -5.84
C MET A 5 24.16 -8.71 -4.57
N ILE A 6 23.18 -7.83 -4.31
CA ILE A 6 23.14 -7.01 -3.09
C ILE A 6 23.02 -7.95 -1.87
N ILE A 7 22.08 -8.90 -1.88
CA ILE A 7 21.91 -9.88 -0.81
C ILE A 7 23.21 -10.65 -0.57
N THR A 8 23.83 -11.17 -1.63
CA THR A 8 25.10 -11.91 -1.50
C THR A 8 26.25 -11.09 -0.93
N ILE A 9 26.35 -9.78 -1.25
CA ILE A 9 27.37 -8.91 -0.69
C ILE A 9 27.14 -8.73 0.81
N LEU A 10 25.92 -8.47 1.24
CA LEU A 10 25.55 -8.32 2.64
C LEU A 10 25.86 -9.61 3.43
N GLU A 11 25.45 -10.78 2.93
CA GLU A 11 25.68 -12.08 3.58
C GLU A 11 27.19 -12.40 3.70
N LYS A 12 27.97 -12.15 2.66
CA LYS A 12 29.45 -12.36 2.71
C LYS A 12 30.14 -11.50 3.76
N ASN A 13 29.51 -10.41 4.20
CA ASN A 13 30.01 -9.52 5.25
C ASN A 13 29.34 -9.79 6.62
N GLY A 14 28.62 -10.92 6.77
CA GLY A 14 28.06 -11.37 8.03
C GLY A 14 26.70 -10.78 8.39
N TYR A 15 25.99 -10.18 7.44
CA TYR A 15 24.67 -9.61 7.64
C TYR A 15 23.59 -10.46 7.00
N GLU A 16 22.44 -10.60 7.66
CA GLU A 16 21.25 -11.15 7.00
C GLU A 16 20.69 -10.16 5.98
N ALA A 17 20.15 -10.65 4.88
CA ALA A 17 19.47 -9.83 3.89
C ALA A 17 18.40 -10.62 3.14
N PHE A 18 17.25 -9.99 2.91
CA PHE A 18 16.09 -10.58 2.23
C PHE A 18 15.46 -9.57 1.28
N ALA A 19 15.00 -10.03 0.12
CA ALA A 19 13.99 -9.30 -0.64
C ALA A 19 12.66 -9.37 0.10
N VAL A 20 11.85 -8.29 0.14
CA VAL A 20 10.72 -8.20 1.05
C VAL A 20 9.55 -7.40 0.47
N GLY A 21 8.33 -7.73 0.89
CA GLY A 21 7.16 -6.91 0.61
C GLY A 21 6.53 -7.16 -0.76
N GLY A 22 6.15 -6.09 -1.44
CA GLY A 22 5.39 -6.15 -2.69
C GLY A 22 6.04 -6.96 -3.79
N CYS A 23 7.37 -6.95 -3.90
CA CYS A 23 8.09 -7.73 -4.91
C CYS A 23 7.93 -9.25 -4.70
N ILE A 24 7.87 -9.71 -3.46
CA ILE A 24 7.67 -11.13 -3.15
C ILE A 24 6.24 -11.54 -3.50
N ARG A 25 5.26 -10.77 -3.03
CA ARG A 25 3.83 -10.96 -3.40
C ARG A 25 3.66 -11.05 -4.91
N ASP A 26 4.16 -10.07 -5.64
CA ASP A 26 3.97 -9.98 -7.10
C ASP A 26 4.66 -11.13 -7.81
N THR A 27 5.84 -11.56 -7.35
CA THR A 27 6.54 -12.74 -7.88
C THR A 27 5.72 -14.02 -7.67
N ILE A 28 5.14 -14.22 -6.47
CA ILE A 28 4.29 -15.40 -6.17
C ILE A 28 3.05 -15.39 -7.07
N LEU A 29 2.44 -14.22 -7.31
CA LEU A 29 1.28 -14.05 -8.20
C LEU A 29 1.64 -14.11 -9.70
N GLY A 30 2.90 -14.39 -10.07
CA GLY A 30 3.34 -14.41 -11.48
C GLY A 30 3.35 -13.03 -12.14
N ARG A 31 3.30 -11.96 -11.36
CA ARG A 31 3.39 -10.56 -11.84
C ARG A 31 4.86 -10.12 -11.83
N GLN A 32 5.21 -9.22 -12.74
CA GLN A 32 6.55 -8.64 -12.73
C GLN A 32 6.62 -7.51 -11.70
N PRO A 33 7.47 -7.61 -10.65
CA PRO A 33 7.65 -6.53 -9.70
C PRO A 33 8.23 -5.27 -10.35
N GLN A 34 7.67 -4.12 -10.01
CA GLN A 34 8.18 -2.82 -10.46
C GLN A 34 9.38 -2.38 -9.62
N ASP A 35 9.26 -2.50 -8.31
CA ASP A 35 10.28 -2.11 -7.34
C ASP A 35 10.69 -3.32 -6.50
N TRP A 36 11.95 -3.33 -6.08
CA TRP A 36 12.51 -4.38 -5.25
C TRP A 36 13.07 -3.78 -3.97
N ASP A 37 12.43 -4.08 -2.86
CA ASP A 37 12.87 -3.70 -1.53
C ASP A 37 13.71 -4.81 -0.91
N ILE A 38 14.79 -4.43 -0.23
CA ILE A 38 15.66 -5.33 0.51
C ILE A 38 15.64 -4.90 1.97
N THR A 39 15.52 -5.86 2.87
CA THR A 39 15.66 -5.63 4.30
C THR A 39 16.87 -6.40 4.84
N THR A 40 17.58 -5.87 5.84
CA THR A 40 18.87 -6.41 6.30
C THR A 40 19.10 -6.15 7.79
N SER A 41 19.91 -6.99 8.43
CA SER A 41 20.44 -6.74 9.79
C SER A 41 21.56 -5.70 9.82
N ALA A 42 22.13 -5.32 8.65
CA ALA A 42 23.17 -4.31 8.57
C ALA A 42 22.63 -2.91 8.88
N LEU A 43 23.32 -2.14 9.70
CA LEU A 43 23.00 -0.74 9.95
C LEU A 43 23.25 0.14 8.69
N PRO A 44 22.60 1.30 8.54
CA PRO A 44 22.74 2.14 7.35
C PRO A 44 24.18 2.48 6.99
N GLN A 45 25.03 2.75 7.98
CA GLN A 45 26.45 3.05 7.77
C GLN A 45 27.23 1.83 7.28
N GLN A 46 26.87 0.64 7.73
CA GLN A 46 27.47 -0.62 7.28
C GLN A 46 27.08 -0.91 5.83
N VAL A 47 25.81 -0.68 5.48
CA VAL A 47 25.36 -0.77 4.07
C VAL A 47 26.17 0.19 3.19
N LYS A 48 26.32 1.45 3.59
CA LYS A 48 27.09 2.46 2.85
C LYS A 48 28.55 2.06 2.67
N ALA A 49 29.18 1.42 3.65
CA ALA A 49 30.56 0.96 3.59
C ALA A 49 30.78 -0.19 2.58
N LEU A 50 29.75 -0.99 2.30
CA LEU A 50 29.83 -2.16 1.42
C LEU A 50 29.58 -1.85 -0.07
N PHE A 51 28.99 -0.70 -0.40
CA PHE A 51 28.62 -0.37 -1.77
C PHE A 51 29.23 0.94 -2.24
N ASN A 52 29.81 0.93 -3.44
CA ASN A 52 30.54 2.09 -3.99
C ASN A 52 29.67 3.32 -4.23
N LYS A 53 28.36 3.14 -4.46
CA LYS A 53 27.44 4.24 -4.72
C LYS A 53 26.12 4.03 -4.01
N THR A 54 25.86 4.91 -3.05
CA THR A 54 24.62 4.92 -2.26
C THR A 54 24.03 6.33 -2.23
N LEU A 55 22.74 6.44 -1.97
CA LEU A 55 22.01 7.69 -1.76
C LEU A 55 21.28 7.61 -0.42
N ASP A 56 21.31 8.69 0.34
CA ASP A 56 20.68 8.80 1.66
C ASP A 56 19.20 9.20 1.51
N THR A 57 18.37 8.28 1.05
CA THR A 57 16.95 8.54 0.77
C THR A 57 16.05 8.49 2.00
N GLY A 58 16.52 7.92 3.10
CA GLY A 58 15.76 7.78 4.35
C GLY A 58 16.60 7.26 5.50
N ILE A 59 17.83 7.75 5.63
CA ILE A 59 18.82 7.23 6.59
C ILE A 59 18.34 7.29 8.05
N GLN A 60 17.59 8.33 8.41
CA GLN A 60 16.98 8.47 9.74
C GLN A 60 15.92 7.40 10.04
N HIS A 61 15.38 6.76 9.01
CA HIS A 61 14.44 5.64 9.13
C HIS A 61 15.07 4.29 8.77
N GLY A 62 16.40 4.25 8.63
CA GLY A 62 17.15 3.03 8.35
C GLY A 62 17.26 2.67 6.87
N THR A 63 16.82 3.52 5.94
CA THR A 63 16.82 3.21 4.49
C THR A 63 17.98 3.91 3.77
N VAL A 64 18.70 3.14 2.96
CA VAL A 64 19.75 3.59 2.04
C VAL A 64 19.43 3.05 0.65
N THR A 65 19.48 3.89 -0.38
CA THR A 65 19.36 3.42 -1.75
C THR A 65 20.74 3.02 -2.30
N VAL A 66 20.88 1.74 -2.62
CA VAL A 66 22.07 1.18 -3.27
C VAL A 66 21.92 1.27 -4.78
N MET A 67 22.86 1.91 -5.45
CA MET A 67 22.86 2.09 -6.90
C MET A 67 23.58 0.94 -7.61
N MET A 68 22.84 0.13 -8.38
CA MET A 68 23.41 -0.93 -9.21
C MET A 68 23.02 -0.72 -10.67
N SER A 69 24.01 -0.60 -11.55
CA SER A 69 23.77 -0.41 -13.01
C SER A 69 22.78 0.73 -13.33
N ARG A 70 22.88 1.86 -12.65
CA ARG A 70 22.00 3.06 -12.73
C ARG A 70 20.58 2.87 -12.18
N VAL A 71 20.27 1.74 -11.58
CA VAL A 71 18.99 1.47 -10.90
C VAL A 71 19.22 1.55 -9.40
N GLY A 72 18.31 2.22 -8.68
CA GLY A 72 18.31 2.30 -7.22
C GLY A 72 17.54 1.12 -6.62
N TYR A 73 18.07 0.55 -5.55
CA TYR A 73 17.43 -0.49 -4.74
C TYR A 73 17.38 -0.01 -3.30
N GLU A 74 16.21 0.04 -2.71
CA GLU A 74 16.06 0.41 -1.32
C GLU A 74 16.50 -0.74 -0.42
N VAL A 75 17.46 -0.44 0.46
CA VAL A 75 17.97 -1.37 1.47
C VAL A 75 17.67 -0.77 2.84
N THR A 76 16.79 -1.43 3.59
CA THR A 76 16.32 -0.94 4.88
C THR A 76 16.82 -1.85 6.00
N THR A 77 17.41 -1.27 7.03
CA THR A 77 17.78 -1.98 8.26
C THR A 77 16.53 -2.49 8.97
N TYR A 78 16.58 -3.73 9.51
CA TYR A 78 15.50 -4.26 10.36
C TYR A 78 15.22 -3.30 11.50
N ARG A 79 13.97 -3.02 11.74
CA ARG A 79 13.57 -2.05 12.75
C ARG A 79 12.26 -2.42 13.44
N ILE A 80 12.13 -1.92 14.65
CA ILE A 80 10.90 -1.85 15.42
C ILE A 80 10.49 -0.38 15.40
N ASP A 81 9.30 -0.10 14.96
CA ASP A 81 8.75 1.25 14.99
C ASP A 81 8.23 1.54 16.41
N GLY A 82 8.61 2.68 17.00
CA GLY A 82 8.09 3.15 18.27
C GLY A 82 6.68 3.73 18.16
N GLU A 83 6.29 4.56 19.13
CA GLU A 83 4.97 5.22 19.10
C GLU A 83 4.85 6.18 17.90
N TYR A 84 3.61 6.35 17.43
CA TYR A 84 3.28 7.21 16.29
C TYR A 84 2.42 8.38 16.77
N ASN A 85 3.02 9.55 16.98
CA ASN A 85 2.28 10.73 17.38
C ASN A 85 1.65 11.49 16.19
N ASP A 86 2.31 11.45 15.04
CA ASP A 86 1.84 12.13 13.81
C ASP A 86 1.00 11.23 12.88
N SER A 87 0.71 9.96 13.29
CA SER A 87 0.01 8.95 12.49
C SER A 87 0.68 8.66 11.14
N ARG A 88 2.02 8.83 11.06
CA ARG A 88 2.81 8.58 9.85
C ARG A 88 4.19 8.02 10.14
N HIS A 89 4.93 8.70 11.00
CA HIS A 89 6.30 8.33 11.31
C HIS A 89 6.37 7.88 12.77
N PRO A 90 7.07 6.79 13.06
CA PRO A 90 7.38 6.48 14.43
C PRO A 90 8.29 7.60 15.00
N ASP A 91 7.99 8.06 16.20
CA ASP A 91 8.81 9.09 16.87
C ASP A 91 10.23 8.60 17.10
N THR A 92 10.36 7.30 17.31
CA THR A 92 11.65 6.62 17.46
C THR A 92 11.68 5.38 16.59
N VAL A 93 12.85 5.11 16.01
CA VAL A 93 13.14 3.88 15.29
C VAL A 93 14.23 3.16 16.05
N GLU A 94 13.94 1.95 16.49
CA GLU A 94 14.92 1.06 17.12
C GLU A 94 15.35 0.00 16.09
N PHE A 95 16.65 -0.08 15.82
CA PHE A 95 17.17 -1.13 14.96
C PHE A 95 17.25 -2.46 15.68
N THR A 96 16.84 -3.51 15.00
CA THR A 96 16.86 -4.89 15.53
C THR A 96 17.65 -5.80 14.60
N SER A 97 18.07 -6.93 15.10
CA SER A 97 18.61 -8.03 14.29
C SER A 97 17.55 -9.09 13.93
N ASN A 98 16.30 -8.90 14.35
CA ASN A 98 15.24 -9.87 14.17
C ASN A 98 14.35 -9.51 12.96
N LEU A 99 14.43 -10.33 11.92
CA LEU A 99 13.60 -10.18 10.71
C LEU A 99 12.09 -10.20 11.03
N ILE A 100 11.64 -11.06 11.94
CA ILE A 100 10.21 -11.21 12.24
C ILE A 100 9.65 -9.92 12.84
N GLU A 101 10.39 -9.20 13.66
CA GLU A 101 9.98 -7.90 14.20
C GLU A 101 9.87 -6.85 13.07
N ASP A 102 10.78 -6.86 12.08
CA ASP A 102 10.68 -5.99 10.90
C ASP A 102 9.44 -6.33 10.04
N LEU A 103 9.11 -7.60 9.89
CA LEU A 103 7.92 -8.04 9.15
C LEU A 103 6.62 -7.68 9.90
N LYS A 104 6.62 -7.76 11.24
CA LYS A 104 5.46 -7.52 12.10
C LYS A 104 4.93 -6.08 12.01
N ARG A 105 5.79 -5.08 11.79
CA ARG A 105 5.39 -3.67 11.66
C ARG A 105 4.73 -3.33 10.31
N ARG A 106 4.73 -4.26 9.35
CA ARG A 106 4.17 -4.04 8.00
C ARG A 106 2.64 -3.98 8.02
N ASP A 107 2.08 -3.48 6.92
CA ASP A 107 0.64 -3.23 6.80
C ASP A 107 -0.18 -4.53 6.70
N PHE A 108 0.10 -5.36 5.69
CA PHE A 108 -0.71 -6.54 5.39
C PHE A 108 0.15 -7.80 5.30
N THR A 109 -0.44 -8.95 5.63
CA THR A 109 0.22 -10.27 5.60
C THR A 109 0.86 -10.57 4.25
N ILE A 110 0.16 -10.24 3.16
CA ILE A 110 0.64 -10.43 1.78
C ILE A 110 1.87 -9.58 1.42
N ASN A 111 2.20 -8.57 2.23
CA ASN A 111 3.39 -7.73 2.11
C ASN A 111 4.41 -7.98 3.23
N ALA A 112 4.12 -8.89 4.15
CA ALA A 112 4.98 -9.26 5.29
C ALA A 112 5.70 -10.58 5.06
N MET A 113 6.07 -10.86 3.83
CA MET A 113 6.88 -12.01 3.42
C MET A 113 8.26 -11.56 2.97
N ALA A 114 9.27 -12.36 3.25
CA ALA A 114 10.66 -12.11 2.87
C ALA A 114 11.26 -13.33 2.17
N TYR A 115 12.14 -13.10 1.20
CA TYR A 115 12.80 -14.19 0.46
C TYR A 115 14.31 -13.97 0.38
N ASN A 116 15.01 -15.04 0.64
CA ASN A 116 16.46 -15.12 0.44
C ASN A 116 16.80 -16.40 -0.36
N PRO A 117 17.71 -16.36 -1.33
CA PRO A 117 18.05 -17.54 -2.16
C PRO A 117 18.60 -18.74 -1.38
N THR A 118 19.18 -18.53 -0.19
CA THR A 118 19.78 -19.58 0.65
C THR A 118 18.77 -20.12 1.66
N VAL A 119 18.02 -19.21 2.31
CA VAL A 119 17.06 -19.56 3.36
C VAL A 119 15.70 -19.97 2.79
N GLY A 120 15.34 -19.45 1.61
CA GLY A 120 14.02 -19.62 1.02
C GLY A 120 13.06 -18.50 1.44
N LEU A 121 11.77 -18.82 1.40
CA LEU A 121 10.68 -17.92 1.76
C LEU A 121 10.42 -17.96 3.27
N VAL A 122 10.36 -16.78 3.88
CA VAL A 122 9.95 -16.58 5.28
C VAL A 122 8.58 -15.92 5.28
N ASP A 123 7.59 -16.64 5.79
CA ASP A 123 6.20 -16.21 5.93
C ASP A 123 5.71 -16.51 7.35
N ALA A 124 5.86 -15.52 8.24
CA ALA A 124 5.50 -15.67 9.66
C ALA A 124 4.03 -15.33 9.94
N PHE A 125 3.32 -14.74 8.97
CA PHE A 125 1.96 -14.19 9.16
C PHE A 125 0.92 -14.77 8.22
N ASP A 126 1.21 -15.91 7.57
CA ASP A 126 0.32 -16.62 6.64
C ASP A 126 -0.04 -15.78 5.38
N GLY A 127 0.95 -15.03 4.88
CA GLY A 127 0.78 -14.22 3.67
C GLY A 127 0.51 -15.08 2.43
N ILE A 128 1.12 -16.27 2.32
CA ILE A 128 0.84 -17.23 1.24
C ILE A 128 -0.63 -17.67 1.29
N GLY A 129 -1.09 -18.11 2.45
CA GLY A 129 -2.48 -18.52 2.62
C GLY A 129 -3.47 -17.41 2.29
N ASP A 130 -3.17 -16.15 2.62
CA ASP A 130 -3.99 -15.01 2.25
C ASP A 130 -3.94 -14.70 0.75
N LEU A 131 -2.80 -14.90 0.08
CA LEU A 131 -2.71 -14.82 -1.37
C LEU A 131 -3.56 -15.89 -2.06
N GLU A 132 -3.53 -17.12 -1.57
CA GLU A 132 -4.34 -18.23 -2.10
C GLU A 132 -5.84 -18.01 -1.90
N ARG A 133 -6.23 -17.46 -0.74
CA ARG A 133 -7.63 -17.11 -0.43
C ARG A 133 -8.11 -15.83 -1.12
N GLY A 134 -7.20 -15.02 -1.67
CA GLY A 134 -7.53 -13.71 -2.24
C GLY A 134 -8.00 -12.71 -1.17
N VAL A 135 -7.29 -12.60 -0.05
CA VAL A 135 -7.70 -11.80 1.12
C VAL A 135 -6.63 -10.75 1.47
N ILE A 136 -7.09 -9.54 1.77
CA ILE A 136 -6.29 -8.46 2.37
C ILE A 136 -6.54 -8.47 3.87
N ARG A 137 -5.53 -8.88 4.64
CA ARG A 137 -5.56 -8.95 6.11
C ARG A 137 -4.39 -8.17 6.70
N CYS A 138 -4.65 -7.38 7.75
CA CYS A 138 -3.60 -6.71 8.51
C CYS A 138 -2.65 -7.71 9.20
N VAL A 139 -1.39 -7.31 9.35
CA VAL A 139 -0.46 -8.03 10.23
C VAL A 139 -0.84 -7.74 11.69
N GLY A 140 -1.17 -8.79 12.45
CA GLY A 140 -1.60 -8.64 13.85
C GLY A 140 -2.95 -7.92 13.97
N ASN A 141 -3.05 -6.97 14.89
CA ASN A 141 -4.29 -6.26 15.19
C ASN A 141 -4.53 -5.09 14.23
N ALA A 142 -5.64 -5.12 13.48
CA ALA A 142 -5.96 -4.10 12.48
C ALA A 142 -6.19 -2.71 13.10
N MET A 143 -6.82 -2.63 14.29
CA MET A 143 -7.03 -1.37 14.99
C MET A 143 -5.71 -0.68 15.36
N GLU A 144 -4.73 -1.45 15.82
CA GLU A 144 -3.39 -0.94 16.12
C GLU A 144 -2.70 -0.46 14.84
N ARG A 145 -2.66 -1.29 13.79
CA ARG A 145 -2.01 -0.97 12.50
C ARG A 145 -2.58 0.30 11.87
N PHE A 146 -3.90 0.53 11.94
CA PHE A 146 -4.53 1.72 11.39
C PHE A 146 -4.41 2.95 12.31
N SER A 147 -4.22 2.75 13.61
CA SER A 147 -3.90 3.84 14.54
C SER A 147 -2.49 4.39 14.33
N GLU A 148 -1.53 3.53 13.96
CA GLU A 148 -0.16 3.92 13.62
C GLU A 148 -0.08 4.76 12.33
N ASP A 149 -0.66 4.27 11.24
CA ASP A 149 -0.75 5.01 9.97
C ASP A 149 -2.13 4.83 9.37
N ALA A 150 -2.95 5.86 9.48
CA ALA A 150 -4.31 5.85 8.98
C ALA A 150 -4.41 5.68 7.45
N LEU A 151 -3.34 5.98 6.68
CA LEU A 151 -3.31 5.72 5.25
C LEU A 151 -3.42 4.23 4.93
N ARG A 152 -3.03 3.34 5.84
CA ARG A 152 -3.16 1.88 5.66
C ARG A 152 -4.61 1.46 5.38
N MET A 153 -5.61 2.19 5.90
CA MET A 153 -7.02 1.95 5.60
C MET A 153 -7.31 2.11 4.09
N LEU A 154 -6.87 3.22 3.50
CA LEU A 154 -7.05 3.44 2.05
C LEU A 154 -6.17 2.49 1.22
N ARG A 155 -4.99 2.13 1.73
CA ARG A 155 -4.13 1.12 1.11
C ARG A 155 -4.79 -0.26 1.05
N ALA A 156 -5.57 -0.66 2.07
CA ALA A 156 -6.34 -1.91 2.05
C ALA A 156 -7.32 -1.93 0.87
N VAL A 157 -8.10 -0.86 0.71
CA VAL A 157 -9.05 -0.72 -0.40
C VAL A 157 -8.33 -0.70 -1.76
N ARG A 158 -7.22 0.01 -1.85
CA ARG A 158 -6.40 0.04 -3.07
C ARG A 158 -5.83 -1.34 -3.42
N PHE A 159 -5.33 -2.11 -2.44
CA PHE A 159 -4.84 -3.46 -2.72
C PHE A 159 -5.98 -4.41 -3.13
N ALA A 160 -7.15 -4.31 -2.50
CA ALA A 160 -8.34 -5.04 -2.93
C ALA A 160 -8.65 -4.74 -4.41
N ALA A 161 -8.65 -3.46 -4.80
CA ALA A 161 -8.88 -3.03 -6.18
C ALA A 161 -7.79 -3.52 -7.16
N GLN A 162 -6.52 -3.46 -6.79
CA GLN A 162 -5.41 -3.86 -7.66
C GLN A 162 -5.26 -5.37 -7.84
N LEU A 163 -5.59 -6.14 -6.81
CA LEU A 163 -5.40 -7.58 -6.81
C LEU A 163 -6.69 -8.35 -7.13
N GLY A 164 -7.86 -7.71 -6.98
CA GLY A 164 -9.17 -8.37 -7.07
C GLY A 164 -9.46 -9.22 -5.82
N PHE A 165 -8.93 -8.81 -4.66
CA PHE A 165 -9.05 -9.53 -3.40
C PHE A 165 -10.13 -8.91 -2.52
N SER A 166 -10.72 -9.71 -1.63
CA SER A 166 -11.61 -9.22 -0.59
C SER A 166 -10.81 -8.69 0.60
N ILE A 167 -11.39 -7.75 1.36
CA ILE A 167 -10.81 -7.33 2.64
C ILE A 167 -11.39 -8.23 3.73
N GLU A 168 -10.53 -8.77 4.60
CA GLU A 168 -10.94 -9.55 5.75
C GLU A 168 -11.93 -8.76 6.62
N ARG A 169 -12.89 -9.47 7.23
CA ARG A 169 -13.97 -8.85 8.01
C ARG A 169 -13.44 -7.97 9.15
N GLU A 170 -12.53 -8.48 9.98
CA GLU A 170 -11.98 -7.73 11.12
C GLU A 170 -11.19 -6.51 10.65
N THR A 171 -10.44 -6.65 9.55
CA THR A 171 -9.72 -5.55 8.91
C THR A 171 -10.70 -4.49 8.39
N GLN A 172 -11.84 -4.89 7.78
CA GLN A 172 -12.86 -3.95 7.30
C GLN A 172 -13.61 -3.27 8.45
N GLU A 173 -13.93 -3.99 9.53
CA GLU A 173 -14.54 -3.43 10.73
C GLU A 173 -13.61 -2.38 11.39
N ALA A 174 -12.30 -2.63 11.42
CA ALA A 174 -11.31 -1.67 11.89
C ALA A 174 -11.23 -0.41 11.00
N ILE A 175 -11.36 -0.56 9.68
CA ILE A 175 -11.46 0.61 8.77
C ILE A 175 -12.67 1.48 9.17
N ALA A 176 -13.85 0.86 9.33
CA ALA A 176 -15.06 1.59 9.68
C ALA A 176 -14.93 2.28 11.06
N GLY A 177 -14.33 1.60 12.05
CA GLY A 177 -14.14 2.15 13.39
C GLY A 177 -13.16 3.32 13.47
N LEU A 178 -12.18 3.39 12.56
CA LEU A 178 -11.11 4.38 12.54
C LEU A 178 -11.15 5.33 11.34
N ALA A 179 -12.18 5.27 10.49
CA ALA A 179 -12.29 6.07 9.27
C ALA A 179 -11.99 7.57 9.48
N GLY A 180 -12.44 8.14 10.59
CA GLY A 180 -12.18 9.54 10.96
C GLY A 180 -10.70 9.90 11.11
N ASN A 181 -9.82 8.93 11.34
CA ASN A 181 -8.39 9.18 11.48
C ASN A 181 -7.70 9.51 10.14
N ILE A 182 -8.32 9.21 9.00
CA ILE A 182 -7.75 9.55 7.69
C ILE A 182 -7.53 11.06 7.51
N LYS A 183 -8.25 11.90 8.26
CA LYS A 183 -8.04 13.36 8.29
C LYS A 183 -6.64 13.79 8.73
N LYS A 184 -5.91 12.90 9.44
CA LYS A 184 -4.53 13.16 9.88
C LYS A 184 -3.51 12.94 8.74
N VAL A 185 -3.93 12.32 7.64
CA VAL A 185 -3.07 12.02 6.50
C VAL A 185 -3.08 13.18 5.51
N SER A 186 -1.92 13.56 4.99
CA SER A 186 -1.84 14.65 4.00
C SER A 186 -2.58 14.31 2.70
N ALA A 187 -3.15 15.31 2.07
CA ALA A 187 -3.93 15.17 0.83
C ALA A 187 -3.12 14.53 -0.30
N GLU A 188 -1.81 14.83 -0.37
CA GLU A 188 -0.91 14.26 -1.39
C GLU A 188 -0.77 12.74 -1.24
N ARG A 189 -0.64 12.24 0.00
CA ARG A 189 -0.57 10.80 0.26
C ARG A 189 -1.89 10.10 -0.11
N ILE A 190 -3.02 10.69 0.27
CA ILE A 190 -4.36 10.20 -0.09
C ILE A 190 -4.51 10.17 -1.61
N GLN A 191 -4.13 11.26 -2.31
CA GLN A 191 -4.22 11.36 -3.76
C GLN A 191 -3.43 10.25 -4.46
N VAL A 192 -2.22 9.93 -3.99
CA VAL A 192 -1.39 8.86 -4.58
C VAL A 192 -2.10 7.51 -4.49
N GLU A 193 -2.66 7.16 -3.34
CA GLU A 193 -3.38 5.90 -3.15
C GLU A 193 -4.70 5.88 -3.94
N LEU A 194 -5.45 6.98 -3.94
CA LEU A 194 -6.70 7.11 -4.67
C LEU A 194 -6.49 6.98 -6.19
N VAL A 195 -5.46 7.62 -6.75
CA VAL A 195 -5.13 7.47 -8.17
C VAL A 195 -4.79 6.03 -8.51
N LYS A 196 -3.99 5.35 -7.69
CA LYS A 196 -3.65 3.93 -7.88
C LYS A 196 -4.88 3.02 -7.77
N LEU A 197 -5.86 3.38 -6.94
CA LEU A 197 -7.12 2.66 -6.81
C LEU A 197 -7.97 2.85 -8.08
N LEU A 198 -8.19 4.08 -8.49
CA LEU A 198 -9.05 4.41 -9.65
C LEU A 198 -8.47 3.93 -10.98
N THR A 199 -7.13 3.83 -11.11
CA THR A 199 -6.46 3.28 -12.29
C THR A 199 -6.19 1.78 -12.19
N SER A 200 -6.75 1.10 -11.19
CA SER A 200 -6.64 -0.35 -11.01
C SER A 200 -7.64 -1.13 -11.88
N PRO A 201 -7.51 -2.45 -12.00
CA PRO A 201 -8.49 -3.29 -12.69
C PRO A 201 -9.90 -3.26 -12.08
N ASN A 202 -10.03 -2.95 -10.78
CA ASN A 202 -11.31 -2.97 -10.07
C ASN A 202 -11.56 -1.65 -9.32
N PRO A 203 -11.71 -0.50 -10.01
CA PRO A 203 -11.91 0.80 -9.35
C PRO A 203 -13.22 0.87 -8.56
N GLY A 204 -14.17 -0.03 -8.83
CA GLY A 204 -15.42 -0.18 -8.10
C GLY A 204 -15.24 -0.50 -6.61
N GLU A 205 -14.07 -0.98 -6.20
CA GLU A 205 -13.73 -1.19 -4.77
C GLU A 205 -13.72 0.12 -3.96
N LEU A 206 -13.75 1.30 -4.60
CA LEU A 206 -14.00 2.57 -3.90
C LEU A 206 -15.33 2.54 -3.10
N LYS A 207 -16.29 1.68 -3.48
CA LYS A 207 -17.51 1.43 -2.69
C LYS A 207 -17.23 0.91 -1.29
N VAL A 208 -16.12 0.20 -1.07
CA VAL A 208 -15.71 -0.24 0.27
C VAL A 208 -15.33 0.98 1.12
N ALA A 209 -14.56 1.93 0.56
CA ALA A 209 -14.24 3.18 1.26
C ALA A 209 -15.50 4.00 1.58
N TYR A 210 -16.48 4.03 0.70
CA TYR A 210 -17.78 4.65 0.95
C TYR A 210 -18.54 3.95 2.10
N ARG A 211 -18.71 2.64 2.03
CA ARG A 211 -19.44 1.86 3.05
C ARG A 211 -18.79 1.92 4.44
N THR A 212 -17.49 2.09 4.52
CA THR A 212 -16.74 2.21 5.76
C THR A 212 -16.61 3.64 6.26
N GLY A 213 -17.17 4.64 5.55
CA GLY A 213 -17.14 6.04 5.91
C GLY A 213 -15.81 6.75 5.64
N LEU A 214 -14.86 6.09 4.97
CA LEU A 214 -13.58 6.73 4.62
C LEU A 214 -13.77 7.92 3.68
N THR A 215 -14.59 7.74 2.61
CA THR A 215 -14.83 8.79 1.61
C THR A 215 -15.51 10.01 2.21
N ALA A 216 -16.38 9.86 3.20
CA ALA A 216 -17.02 10.96 3.89
C ALA A 216 -16.02 11.98 4.49
N VAL A 217 -14.78 11.53 4.76
CA VAL A 217 -13.74 12.38 5.36
C VAL A 217 -12.87 13.07 4.32
N PHE A 218 -12.47 12.38 3.24
CA PHE A 218 -11.51 12.95 2.28
C PHE A 218 -12.09 13.23 0.88
N LEU A 219 -13.31 12.72 0.59
CA LEU A 219 -14.00 12.90 -0.70
C LEU A 219 -15.53 12.94 -0.51
N PRO A 220 -16.06 13.84 0.33
CA PRO A 220 -17.50 13.90 0.66
C PRO A 220 -18.41 14.11 -0.57
N GLU A 221 -17.88 14.70 -1.65
CA GLU A 221 -18.61 14.86 -2.90
C GLU A 221 -18.97 13.51 -3.53
N PHE A 222 -18.13 12.49 -3.34
CA PHE A 222 -18.43 11.13 -3.81
C PHE A 222 -19.60 10.54 -3.03
N ASP A 223 -19.68 10.75 -1.72
CA ASP A 223 -20.80 10.29 -0.90
C ASP A 223 -22.11 10.93 -1.35
N MET A 224 -22.10 12.25 -1.60
CA MET A 224 -23.26 12.94 -2.18
C MET A 224 -23.66 12.37 -3.53
N MET A 225 -22.69 12.01 -4.39
CA MET A 225 -22.96 11.38 -5.68
C MET A 225 -23.57 9.99 -5.51
N MET A 226 -23.12 9.20 -4.53
CA MET A 226 -23.66 7.87 -4.22
C MET A 226 -25.12 7.93 -3.75
N GLU A 227 -25.49 8.98 -3.04
CA GLU A 227 -26.85 9.21 -2.52
C GLU A 227 -27.78 9.90 -3.52
N THR A 228 -27.25 10.46 -4.61
CA THR A 228 -28.04 11.19 -5.61
C THR A 228 -28.65 10.22 -6.63
N PRO A 229 -29.99 10.03 -6.65
CA PRO A 229 -30.65 9.22 -7.66
C PRO A 229 -30.65 9.89 -9.04
N GLN A 230 -30.61 9.11 -10.08
CA GLN A 230 -30.86 9.63 -11.43
C GLN A 230 -32.34 9.47 -11.77
N ASN A 231 -33.11 10.59 -11.77
CA ASN A 231 -34.53 10.62 -12.06
C ASN A 231 -34.82 10.50 -13.57
N ASN A 232 -34.26 9.48 -14.19
CA ASN A 232 -34.48 9.17 -15.61
C ASN A 232 -34.76 7.68 -15.75
N PRO A 233 -35.85 7.25 -16.43
CA PRO A 233 -36.24 5.86 -16.59
C PRO A 233 -35.20 4.99 -17.30
N HIS A 234 -34.23 5.61 -17.97
CA HIS A 234 -33.12 4.92 -18.65
C HIS A 234 -31.89 4.73 -17.75
N HIS A 235 -31.89 5.23 -16.51
CA HIS A 235 -30.75 5.13 -15.58
C HIS A 235 -31.16 4.34 -14.33
N CYS A 236 -30.52 3.18 -14.11
CA CYS A 236 -30.75 2.31 -12.96
C CYS A 236 -29.76 2.53 -11.82
N TYR A 237 -28.79 3.43 -11.98
CA TYR A 237 -27.73 3.69 -11.03
C TYR A 237 -27.85 5.08 -10.41
N SER A 238 -27.34 5.26 -9.17
CA SER A 238 -27.08 6.59 -8.64
C SER A 238 -26.00 7.32 -9.48
N VAL A 239 -25.82 8.63 -9.26
CA VAL A 239 -24.75 9.39 -9.94
C VAL A 239 -23.39 8.80 -9.62
N GLY A 240 -23.13 8.41 -8.37
CA GLY A 240 -21.88 7.80 -7.94
C GLY A 240 -21.63 6.43 -8.56
N GLU A 241 -22.65 5.56 -8.57
CA GLU A 241 -22.54 4.24 -9.21
C GLU A 241 -22.31 4.34 -10.72
N HIS A 242 -22.99 5.26 -11.38
CA HIS A 242 -22.77 5.54 -12.80
C HIS A 242 -21.33 6.02 -13.07
N THR A 243 -20.81 6.90 -12.19
CA THR A 243 -19.42 7.37 -12.28
C THR A 243 -18.43 6.22 -12.18
N LEU A 244 -18.61 5.31 -11.20
CA LEU A 244 -17.74 4.14 -11.09
C LEU A 244 -17.82 3.24 -12.32
N LYS A 245 -19.01 3.01 -12.88
CA LYS A 245 -19.18 2.24 -14.11
C LYS A 245 -18.51 2.91 -15.31
N ALA A 246 -18.55 4.23 -15.39
CA ALA A 246 -17.83 4.97 -16.42
C ALA A 246 -16.30 4.84 -16.29
N ILE A 247 -15.78 4.86 -15.04
CA ILE A 247 -14.35 4.65 -14.78
C ILE A 247 -13.94 3.21 -15.14
N GLU A 248 -14.73 2.21 -14.79
CA GLU A 248 -14.49 0.80 -15.15
C GLU A 248 -14.44 0.58 -16.67
N ALA A 249 -15.18 1.37 -17.45
CA ALA A 249 -15.30 1.22 -18.89
C ALA A 249 -14.21 1.93 -19.71
N VAL A 250 -13.39 2.80 -19.08
CA VAL A 250 -12.30 3.51 -19.78
C VAL A 250 -10.95 2.84 -19.50
N PRO A 251 -9.98 2.94 -20.45
CA PRO A 251 -8.62 2.48 -20.17
C PRO A 251 -8.03 3.18 -18.94
N ALA A 252 -7.24 2.46 -18.17
CA ALA A 252 -6.59 2.95 -16.95
C ALA A 252 -5.57 4.06 -17.29
N ASP A 253 -6.04 5.29 -17.38
CA ASP A 253 -5.26 6.50 -17.70
C ASP A 253 -5.62 7.61 -16.71
N LYS A 254 -4.61 8.16 -16.02
CA LYS A 254 -4.77 9.23 -15.02
C LYS A 254 -5.45 10.49 -15.56
N VAL A 255 -5.33 10.77 -16.85
CA VAL A 255 -5.92 11.94 -17.49
C VAL A 255 -7.38 11.68 -17.84
N LEU A 256 -7.71 10.47 -18.31
CA LEU A 256 -9.07 10.06 -18.62
C LEU A 256 -9.93 9.96 -17.36
N ASP A 257 -9.39 9.43 -16.27
CA ASP A 257 -10.06 9.37 -14.97
C ASP A 257 -10.45 10.76 -14.45
N ARG A 258 -9.56 11.75 -14.60
CA ARG A 258 -9.87 13.15 -14.27
C ARG A 258 -10.99 13.74 -15.17
N LYS A 259 -11.03 13.36 -16.43
CA LYS A 259 -12.06 13.85 -17.36
C LYS A 259 -13.42 13.21 -17.08
N SER A 260 -13.49 11.91 -16.82
CA SER A 260 -14.74 11.22 -16.48
C SER A 260 -15.36 11.74 -15.19
N THR A 261 -14.53 12.03 -14.18
CA THR A 261 -15.00 12.63 -12.91
C THR A 261 -15.52 14.06 -13.11
N ARG A 262 -14.88 14.86 -13.99
CA ARG A 262 -15.33 16.24 -14.31
C ARG A 262 -16.57 16.29 -15.19
N LEU A 263 -16.73 15.37 -16.13
CA LEU A 263 -17.92 15.34 -17.00
C LEU A 263 -19.20 15.09 -16.21
N ASN A 264 -19.16 14.25 -15.17
CA ASN A 264 -20.31 14.04 -14.31
C ASN A 264 -20.65 15.26 -13.43
N SER A 265 -19.65 16.02 -12.99
CA SER A 265 -19.90 17.27 -12.23
C SER A 265 -20.50 18.39 -13.10
N SER A 266 -20.25 18.40 -14.44
CA SER A 266 -20.82 19.41 -15.33
C SER A 266 -22.29 19.15 -15.68
N HIS A 267 -22.78 17.92 -15.58
CA HIS A 267 -24.21 17.63 -15.70
C HIS A 267 -25.04 18.14 -14.52
N TYR A 268 -24.41 18.25 -13.34
CA TYR A 268 -25.08 18.78 -12.13
C TYR A 268 -25.33 20.29 -12.20
N SER A 269 -24.51 21.03 -12.93
CA SER A 269 -24.63 22.49 -13.06
C SER A 269 -25.59 22.97 -14.16
N ARG A 270 -26.08 22.08 -15.03
CA ARG A 270 -26.98 22.42 -16.13
C ARG A 270 -28.47 22.15 -15.90
N SER A 271 -28.82 21.59 -14.71
CA SER A 271 -30.21 21.32 -14.33
C SER A 271 -30.75 22.30 -13.28
N ARG A 272 -30.32 23.57 -13.32
CA ARG A 272 -30.96 24.69 -12.60
C ARG A 272 -31.52 25.70 -13.57
#